data_84b56d2657c76c14a4e3971ebe56c812
#
_entry.id   84b56d2657c76c14a4e3971ebe56c812
#
_cell.length_a   1.000
_cell.length_b   1.000
_cell.length_c   1.000
_cell.angle_alpha   90.00
_cell.angle_beta   90.00
_cell.angle_gamma   90.00
#
_symmetry.space_group_name_H-M   'P 1'
#
loop_
_entity.id
_entity.type
_entity.pdbx_description
1 polymer ?
#
loop_
_entity_poly.entity_id
_entity_poly.type
_entity_poly.pdbx_seq_one_letter_code
_entity_poly.pdbx_strand_id
1 'polypeptide(L)'
;MVRVISQETYDQVVQENVQDFDMTIEEAIEDAIKQFDAQDVDLSNVIKDLAITNVTSNIDRCIGTLKECLKNSDFKEAPSSLNELKDILDADIAQRVYAGKNGAYTVLLDVINSCKDEPELLIIALKTMTSLVNGNPDLLDQSGIKLQKSLLDDNQNDAQKLQLILKWIKECCIKHEMNRQNIFKAEILENLKSILTQQNVNDSVVKEACAVMRALTLDDDIRLEYGKAHEHAATIATETLKILTQLLSTFQSNKVIVGEIMLTAASLIVRNEFCQEFEDAGGLQFILDVFTNYPEEEKLNWQALKLIKSLAGNDDVKAHIVTSGIAPLIIYAISRLKSSEYIVTAGLACISALTLKSPSNAGVFYDCGAVTIIIDAIKSHPKSSGVIQQASWAIRNMSVRNKNESREFVAYGIEELLHNALITHVHLESDIKAALRDLGLKVEFKERWTGKGKPVTND
;
A
#
# COMPACT_ATOMS: atom_id res chain seq x y z
N MET A 1 -27.20 -7.98 13.69
CA MET A 1 -26.34 -8.38 12.56
C MET A 1 -26.89 -7.67 11.36
N VAL A 2 -26.08 -6.83 10.72
CA VAL A 2 -26.44 -6.23 9.44
C VAL A 2 -26.55 -7.35 8.42
N ARG A 3 -27.67 -7.42 7.72
CA ARG A 3 -27.88 -8.40 6.63
C ARG A 3 -27.17 -7.90 5.39
N VAL A 4 -26.32 -8.71 4.79
CA VAL A 4 -25.70 -8.47 3.47
C VAL A 4 -26.24 -9.47 2.47
N ILE A 5 -26.37 -9.05 1.21
CA ILE A 5 -26.83 -9.92 0.10
C ILE A 5 -25.73 -10.07 -0.94
N SER A 6 -25.86 -11.10 -1.79
CA SER A 6 -24.98 -11.25 -2.95
C SER A 6 -25.38 -10.29 -4.07
N GLN A 7 -24.44 -9.98 -4.98
CA GLN A 7 -24.74 -9.23 -6.21
C GLN A 7 -25.86 -9.88 -7.03
N GLU A 8 -25.82 -11.20 -7.13
CA GLU A 8 -26.81 -11.99 -7.88
C GLU A 8 -28.24 -11.80 -7.33
N THR A 9 -28.39 -11.73 -6.00
CA THR A 9 -29.70 -11.47 -5.37
C THR A 9 -30.21 -10.08 -5.70
N TYR A 10 -29.31 -9.08 -5.70
CA TYR A 10 -29.66 -7.72 -6.08
C TYR A 10 -30.08 -7.63 -7.55
N ASP A 11 -29.26 -8.20 -8.44
CA ASP A 11 -29.49 -8.20 -9.88
C ASP A 11 -30.81 -8.90 -10.25
N GLN A 12 -31.19 -9.98 -9.54
CA GLN A 12 -32.48 -10.65 -9.71
C GLN A 12 -33.65 -9.72 -9.40
N VAL A 13 -33.62 -9.01 -8.29
CA VAL A 13 -34.71 -8.10 -7.91
C VAL A 13 -34.86 -6.97 -8.92
N VAL A 14 -33.73 -6.39 -9.39
CA VAL A 14 -33.78 -5.37 -10.45
C VAL A 14 -34.38 -5.95 -11.74
N GLN A 15 -34.01 -7.18 -12.13
CA GLN A 15 -34.55 -7.84 -13.30
C GLN A 15 -36.06 -8.15 -13.17
N GLU A 16 -36.50 -8.59 -12.00
CA GLU A 16 -37.95 -8.82 -11.71
C GLU A 16 -38.70 -7.48 -11.80
N ASN A 17 -38.19 -6.40 -11.26
CA ASN A 17 -38.80 -5.08 -11.36
C ASN A 17 -38.97 -4.61 -12.82
N VAL A 18 -37.99 -4.86 -13.67
CA VAL A 18 -38.09 -4.53 -15.11
C VAL A 18 -39.09 -5.43 -15.84
N GLN A 19 -39.06 -6.75 -15.59
CA GLN A 19 -39.81 -7.72 -16.36
C GLN A 19 -41.29 -7.86 -15.92
N ASP A 20 -41.52 -7.82 -14.59
CA ASP A 20 -42.84 -8.10 -14.02
C ASP A 20 -43.65 -6.83 -13.74
N PHE A 21 -42.95 -5.67 -13.60
CA PHE A 21 -43.61 -4.39 -13.29
C PHE A 21 -43.44 -3.33 -14.38
N ASP A 22 -42.89 -3.69 -15.56
CA ASP A 22 -42.68 -2.80 -16.72
C ASP A 22 -41.94 -1.48 -16.36
N MET A 23 -41.07 -1.53 -15.35
CA MET A 23 -40.27 -0.36 -14.91
C MET A 23 -39.15 -0.08 -15.89
N THR A 24 -38.79 1.22 -16.02
CA THR A 24 -37.50 1.59 -16.62
C THR A 24 -36.36 1.08 -15.74
N ILE A 25 -35.16 0.97 -16.30
CA ILE A 25 -34.00 0.45 -15.59
C ILE A 25 -33.66 1.33 -14.36
N GLU A 26 -33.72 2.65 -14.54
CA GLU A 26 -33.47 3.59 -13.47
C GLU A 26 -34.52 3.46 -12.34
N GLU A 27 -35.79 3.33 -12.70
CA GLU A 27 -36.87 3.10 -11.73
C GLU A 27 -36.72 1.76 -11.01
N ALA A 28 -36.33 0.70 -11.72
CA ALA A 28 -36.13 -0.65 -11.17
C ALA A 28 -34.95 -0.67 -10.18
N ILE A 29 -33.86 0.03 -10.46
CA ILE A 29 -32.72 0.19 -9.57
C ILE A 29 -33.10 0.98 -8.30
N GLU A 30 -33.76 2.12 -8.47
CA GLU A 30 -34.24 2.91 -7.33
C GLU A 30 -35.20 2.14 -6.44
N ASP A 31 -36.08 1.37 -7.02
CA ASP A 31 -37.04 0.57 -6.28
C ASP A 31 -36.39 -0.60 -5.55
N ALA A 32 -35.46 -1.32 -6.20
CA ALA A 32 -34.67 -2.37 -5.57
C ALA A 32 -33.87 -1.84 -4.37
N ILE A 33 -33.25 -0.66 -4.48
CA ILE A 33 -32.55 -0.02 -3.37
C ILE A 33 -33.54 0.25 -2.22
N LYS A 34 -34.71 0.82 -2.49
CA LYS A 34 -35.73 1.09 -1.48
C LYS A 34 -36.24 -0.18 -0.81
N GLN A 35 -36.42 -1.26 -1.58
CA GLN A 35 -36.86 -2.56 -1.05
C GLN A 35 -35.85 -3.16 -0.07
N PHE A 36 -34.54 -3.11 -0.40
CA PHE A 36 -33.49 -3.62 0.47
C PHE A 36 -33.25 -2.72 1.68
N ASP A 37 -33.28 -1.39 1.52
CA ASP A 37 -33.20 -0.42 2.64
C ASP A 37 -34.35 -0.64 3.63
N ALA A 38 -35.58 -0.89 3.16
CA ALA A 38 -36.72 -1.19 4.01
C ALA A 38 -36.59 -2.52 4.79
N GLN A 39 -35.70 -3.41 4.36
CA GLN A 39 -35.40 -4.69 5.02
C GLN A 39 -34.11 -4.64 5.89
N ASP A 40 -33.56 -3.45 6.14
CA ASP A 40 -32.27 -3.24 6.86
C ASP A 40 -31.11 -4.06 6.25
N VAL A 41 -31.07 -4.16 4.91
CA VAL A 41 -29.99 -4.82 4.17
C VAL A 41 -28.91 -3.80 3.81
N ASP A 42 -27.67 -4.09 4.17
CA ASP A 42 -26.52 -3.29 3.77
C ASP A 42 -26.11 -3.61 2.33
N LEU A 43 -26.25 -2.61 1.45
CA LEU A 43 -25.86 -2.69 0.03
C LEU A 43 -24.47 -2.13 -0.27
N SER A 44 -23.63 -1.94 0.75
CA SER A 44 -22.27 -1.40 0.56
C SER A 44 -21.35 -2.33 -0.25
N ASN A 45 -21.66 -3.63 -0.28
CA ASN A 45 -20.96 -4.65 -1.03
C ASN A 45 -21.57 -4.95 -2.41
N VAL A 46 -22.64 -4.22 -2.80
CA VAL A 46 -23.38 -4.42 -4.03
C VAL A 46 -23.12 -3.27 -5.00
N ILE A 47 -22.85 -3.61 -6.26
CA ILE A 47 -22.71 -2.65 -7.35
C ILE A 47 -24.10 -2.37 -7.91
N LYS A 48 -24.63 -1.18 -7.66
CA LYS A 48 -26.02 -0.82 -7.93
C LYS A 48 -26.33 -0.63 -9.42
N ASP A 49 -25.33 -0.22 -10.21
CA ASP A 49 -25.47 0.11 -11.64
C ASP A 49 -25.16 -1.04 -12.61
N LEU A 50 -24.93 -2.26 -12.09
CA LEU A 50 -24.63 -3.44 -12.93
C LEU A 50 -25.82 -3.95 -13.74
N ALA A 51 -27.01 -3.55 -13.39
CA ALA A 51 -28.20 -4.04 -14.04
C ALA A 51 -28.46 -3.25 -15.34
N ILE A 52 -28.06 -3.83 -16.45
CA ILE A 52 -28.58 -3.55 -17.79
C ILE A 52 -28.30 -2.10 -18.28
N THR A 53 -27.11 -1.85 -18.79
CA THR A 53 -26.82 -0.63 -19.59
C THR A 53 -26.38 -1.01 -21.00
N ASN A 54 -26.48 -0.08 -21.96
CA ASN A 54 -25.90 -0.25 -23.30
C ASN A 54 -24.41 -0.66 -23.27
N VAL A 55 -23.73 -0.43 -22.15
CA VAL A 55 -22.32 -0.78 -21.91
C VAL A 55 -22.13 -2.29 -21.77
N THR A 56 -23.06 -3.03 -21.14
CA THR A 56 -22.99 -4.51 -21.05
C THR A 56 -23.05 -5.14 -22.44
N SER A 57 -23.92 -4.62 -23.33
CA SER A 57 -23.99 -5.07 -24.72
C SER A 57 -22.67 -4.88 -25.48
N ASN A 58 -21.95 -3.79 -25.21
CA ASN A 58 -20.63 -3.56 -25.81
C ASN A 58 -19.56 -4.52 -25.29
N ILE A 59 -19.59 -4.83 -23.98
CA ILE A 59 -18.69 -5.84 -23.39
C ILE A 59 -18.94 -7.20 -24.04
N ASP A 60 -20.20 -7.63 -24.15
CA ASP A 60 -20.56 -8.93 -24.72
C ASP A 60 -20.17 -9.00 -26.21
N ARG A 61 -20.36 -7.91 -26.96
CA ARG A 61 -19.92 -7.81 -28.35
C ARG A 61 -18.40 -7.93 -28.47
N CYS A 62 -17.63 -7.21 -27.65
CA CYS A 62 -16.17 -7.31 -27.66
C CYS A 62 -15.69 -8.73 -27.32
N ILE A 63 -16.26 -9.35 -26.30
CA ILE A 63 -15.96 -10.75 -25.92
C ILE A 63 -16.33 -11.71 -27.07
N GLY A 64 -17.47 -11.50 -27.72
CA GLY A 64 -17.92 -12.28 -28.87
C GLY A 64 -16.94 -12.19 -30.04
N THR A 65 -16.53 -10.98 -30.42
CA THR A 65 -15.54 -10.75 -31.50
C THR A 65 -14.20 -11.43 -31.18
N LEU A 66 -13.70 -11.31 -29.95
CA LEU A 66 -12.46 -11.99 -29.55
C LEU A 66 -12.56 -13.51 -29.61
N LYS A 67 -13.71 -14.10 -29.24
CA LYS A 67 -13.98 -15.55 -29.40
C LYS A 67 -13.97 -15.98 -30.88
N GLU A 68 -14.53 -15.15 -31.74
CA GLU A 68 -14.49 -15.41 -33.19
C GLU A 68 -13.08 -15.31 -33.76
N CYS A 69 -12.30 -14.32 -33.34
CA CYS A 69 -10.88 -14.20 -33.70
C CYS A 69 -10.09 -15.46 -33.32
N LEU A 70 -10.27 -15.95 -32.09
CA LEU A 70 -9.63 -17.18 -31.61
C LEU A 70 -10.05 -18.41 -32.43
N LYS A 71 -11.36 -18.55 -32.70
CA LYS A 71 -11.91 -19.70 -33.46
C LYS A 71 -11.39 -19.74 -34.90
N ASN A 72 -11.28 -18.56 -35.54
CA ASN A 72 -10.87 -18.45 -36.94
C ASN A 72 -9.35 -18.27 -37.11
N SER A 73 -8.60 -18.09 -36.02
CA SER A 73 -7.17 -17.70 -36.03
C SER A 73 -6.90 -16.46 -36.89
N ASP A 74 -7.85 -15.52 -36.92
CA ASP A 74 -7.73 -14.23 -37.62
C ASP A 74 -7.92 -13.09 -36.61
N PHE A 75 -6.83 -12.40 -36.26
CA PHE A 75 -6.79 -11.38 -35.22
C PHE A 75 -6.92 -9.95 -35.75
N LYS A 76 -7.38 -9.74 -37.00
CA LYS A 76 -7.47 -8.38 -37.59
C LYS A 76 -8.35 -7.42 -36.79
N GLU A 77 -9.46 -7.90 -36.24
CA GLU A 77 -10.43 -7.11 -35.46
C GLU A 77 -10.09 -7.07 -33.96
N ALA A 78 -9.18 -7.95 -33.49
CA ALA A 78 -8.83 -8.06 -32.08
C ALA A 78 -8.28 -6.76 -31.47
N PRO A 79 -7.38 -5.98 -32.11
CA PRO A 79 -6.88 -4.73 -31.54
C PRO A 79 -7.97 -3.70 -31.24
N SER A 80 -8.96 -3.55 -32.14
CA SER A 80 -10.09 -2.64 -31.95
C SER A 80 -10.96 -3.07 -30.78
N SER A 81 -11.33 -4.36 -30.73
CA SER A 81 -12.17 -4.92 -29.65
C SER A 81 -11.48 -4.89 -28.29
N LEU A 82 -10.16 -5.16 -28.25
CA LEU A 82 -9.38 -5.08 -27.01
C LEU A 82 -9.27 -3.65 -26.49
N ASN A 83 -9.03 -2.65 -27.35
CA ASN A 83 -8.96 -1.25 -26.93
C ASN A 83 -10.31 -0.76 -26.42
N GLU A 84 -11.40 -1.05 -27.14
CA GLU A 84 -12.74 -0.69 -26.70
C GLU A 84 -13.10 -1.35 -25.36
N LEU A 85 -12.83 -2.64 -25.22
CA LEU A 85 -13.05 -3.36 -23.97
C LEU A 85 -12.23 -2.74 -22.83
N LYS A 86 -10.96 -2.44 -23.07
CA LYS A 86 -10.08 -1.79 -22.09
C LYS A 86 -10.65 -0.44 -21.62
N ASP A 87 -11.09 0.40 -22.52
CA ASP A 87 -11.63 1.72 -22.18
C ASP A 87 -12.90 1.61 -21.32
N ILE A 88 -13.75 0.62 -21.60
CA ILE A 88 -14.91 0.30 -20.77
C ILE A 88 -14.48 -0.18 -19.38
N LEU A 89 -13.50 -1.09 -19.30
CA LEU A 89 -13.03 -1.66 -18.04
C LEU A 89 -12.31 -0.61 -17.15
N ASP A 90 -11.65 0.38 -17.77
CA ASP A 90 -10.98 1.45 -17.03
C ASP A 90 -11.98 2.42 -16.39
N ALA A 91 -13.18 2.55 -16.95
CA ALA A 91 -14.17 3.50 -16.48
C ALA A 91 -14.77 3.14 -15.11
N ASP A 92 -15.11 1.85 -14.88
CA ASP A 92 -15.78 1.43 -13.65
C ASP A 92 -15.46 -0.02 -13.24
N ILE A 93 -15.42 -0.26 -11.92
CA ILE A 93 -15.28 -1.61 -11.34
C ILE A 93 -16.48 -2.51 -11.67
N ALA A 94 -17.69 -1.94 -11.79
CA ALA A 94 -18.89 -2.68 -12.16
C ALA A 94 -18.71 -3.40 -13.51
N GLN A 95 -18.11 -2.70 -14.48
CA GLN A 95 -17.84 -3.25 -15.81
C GLN A 95 -16.82 -4.38 -15.77
N ARG A 96 -15.81 -4.28 -14.89
CA ARG A 96 -14.80 -5.33 -14.67
C ARG A 96 -15.43 -6.60 -14.10
N VAL A 97 -16.29 -6.45 -13.10
CA VAL A 97 -17.01 -7.56 -12.49
C VAL A 97 -17.95 -8.23 -13.50
N TYR A 98 -18.71 -7.44 -14.27
CA TYR A 98 -19.59 -7.95 -15.32
C TYR A 98 -18.81 -8.72 -16.39
N ALA A 99 -17.75 -8.11 -16.94
CA ALA A 99 -16.90 -8.74 -17.95
C ALA A 99 -16.26 -10.05 -17.43
N GLY A 100 -15.79 -10.06 -16.18
CA GLY A 100 -15.25 -11.25 -15.53
C GLY A 100 -16.27 -12.39 -15.45
N LYS A 101 -17.50 -12.10 -15.00
CA LYS A 101 -18.60 -13.07 -14.93
C LYS A 101 -18.99 -13.62 -16.33
N ASN A 102 -18.87 -12.80 -17.38
CA ASN A 102 -19.19 -13.19 -18.76
C ASN A 102 -18.01 -13.79 -19.54
N GLY A 103 -16.95 -14.20 -18.84
CA GLY A 103 -15.86 -14.98 -19.40
C GLY A 103 -14.77 -14.17 -20.11
N ALA A 104 -14.71 -12.85 -19.91
CA ALA A 104 -13.65 -12.02 -20.47
C ALA A 104 -12.26 -12.50 -20.06
N TYR A 105 -12.09 -12.96 -18.82
CA TYR A 105 -10.80 -13.43 -18.32
C TYR A 105 -10.26 -14.61 -19.13
N THR A 106 -11.06 -15.66 -19.33
CA THR A 106 -10.66 -16.85 -20.11
C THR A 106 -10.33 -16.48 -21.55
N VAL A 107 -11.17 -15.64 -22.17
CA VAL A 107 -10.94 -15.18 -23.55
C VAL A 107 -9.65 -14.39 -23.67
N LEU A 108 -9.36 -13.51 -22.72
CA LEU A 108 -8.11 -12.75 -22.71
C LEU A 108 -6.88 -13.62 -22.47
N LEU A 109 -6.97 -14.65 -21.61
CA LEU A 109 -5.90 -15.64 -21.44
C LEU A 109 -5.59 -16.36 -22.76
N ASP A 110 -6.64 -16.80 -23.48
CA ASP A 110 -6.50 -17.49 -24.75
C ASP A 110 -5.92 -16.58 -25.84
N VAL A 111 -6.36 -15.30 -25.90
CA VAL A 111 -5.80 -14.30 -26.80
C VAL A 111 -4.32 -14.07 -26.51
N ILE A 112 -3.95 -13.81 -25.26
CA ILE A 112 -2.56 -13.59 -24.84
C ILE A 112 -1.69 -14.80 -25.22
N ASN A 113 -2.17 -16.01 -24.98
CA ASN A 113 -1.45 -17.23 -25.30
C ASN A 113 -1.28 -17.43 -26.82
N SER A 114 -2.27 -17.05 -27.62
CA SER A 114 -2.27 -17.18 -29.07
C SER A 114 -1.44 -16.12 -29.79
N CYS A 115 -1.26 -14.93 -29.18
CA CYS A 115 -0.56 -13.81 -29.80
C CYS A 115 0.85 -13.53 -29.25
N LYS A 116 1.49 -14.51 -28.62
CA LYS A 116 2.84 -14.36 -28.06
C LYS A 116 3.86 -13.83 -29.06
N ASP A 117 3.75 -14.23 -30.32
CA ASP A 117 4.64 -13.86 -31.43
C ASP A 117 4.18 -12.55 -32.15
N GLU A 118 3.07 -11.94 -31.70
CA GLU A 118 2.53 -10.68 -32.26
C GLU A 118 2.71 -9.55 -31.24
N PRO A 119 3.83 -8.81 -31.24
CA PRO A 119 4.19 -7.88 -30.15
C PRO A 119 3.14 -6.80 -29.88
N GLU A 120 2.58 -6.20 -30.92
CA GLU A 120 1.59 -5.11 -30.79
C GLU A 120 0.28 -5.61 -30.19
N LEU A 121 -0.20 -6.76 -30.63
CA LEU A 121 -1.42 -7.37 -30.14
C LEU A 121 -1.25 -7.84 -28.69
N LEU A 122 -0.11 -8.47 -28.36
CA LEU A 122 0.21 -8.91 -27.01
C LEU A 122 0.23 -7.73 -26.03
N ILE A 123 0.81 -6.59 -26.42
CA ILE A 123 0.84 -5.36 -25.60
C ILE A 123 -0.58 -4.87 -25.29
N ILE A 124 -1.47 -4.84 -26.29
CA ILE A 124 -2.87 -4.41 -26.08
C ILE A 124 -3.59 -5.42 -25.18
N ALA A 125 -3.45 -6.71 -25.44
CA ALA A 125 -4.09 -7.76 -24.66
C ALA A 125 -3.64 -7.73 -23.18
N LEU A 126 -2.33 -7.53 -22.90
CA LEU A 126 -1.81 -7.40 -21.54
C LEU A 126 -2.36 -6.16 -20.82
N LYS A 127 -2.51 -5.03 -21.52
CA LYS A 127 -3.15 -3.83 -20.97
C LYS A 127 -4.60 -4.09 -20.61
N THR A 128 -5.36 -4.73 -21.51
CA THR A 128 -6.77 -5.06 -21.28
C THR A 128 -6.94 -6.04 -20.11
N MET A 129 -6.08 -7.07 -20.02
CA MET A 129 -6.06 -8.00 -18.89
C MET A 129 -5.78 -7.27 -17.57
N THR A 130 -4.81 -6.35 -17.55
CA THR A 130 -4.49 -5.56 -16.35
C THR A 130 -5.68 -4.71 -15.93
N SER A 131 -6.40 -4.08 -16.88
CA SER A 131 -7.62 -3.33 -16.58
C SER A 131 -8.72 -4.25 -16.02
N LEU A 132 -8.91 -5.44 -16.57
CA LEU A 132 -9.93 -6.39 -16.10
C LEU A 132 -9.72 -6.83 -14.64
N VAL A 133 -8.47 -7.15 -14.26
CA VAL A 133 -8.17 -7.67 -12.92
C VAL A 133 -7.98 -6.58 -11.87
N ASN A 134 -7.89 -5.31 -12.27
CA ASN A 134 -7.75 -4.20 -11.34
C ASN A 134 -8.98 -4.07 -10.44
N GLY A 135 -8.81 -4.33 -9.13
CA GLY A 135 -9.90 -4.40 -8.15
C GLY A 135 -10.78 -5.66 -8.26
N ASN A 136 -10.43 -6.60 -9.15
CA ASN A 136 -11.10 -7.87 -9.35
C ASN A 136 -10.11 -9.05 -9.38
N PRO A 137 -9.27 -9.21 -8.35
CA PRO A 137 -8.19 -10.19 -8.32
C PRO A 137 -8.66 -11.64 -8.24
N ASP A 138 -9.93 -11.88 -7.89
CA ASP A 138 -10.50 -13.22 -7.76
C ASP A 138 -10.56 -13.98 -9.09
N LEU A 139 -10.38 -13.30 -10.23
CA LEU A 139 -10.33 -13.91 -11.55
C LEU A 139 -9.08 -14.76 -11.80
N LEU A 140 -7.97 -14.46 -11.08
CA LEU A 140 -6.71 -15.17 -11.30
C LEU A 140 -6.81 -16.64 -10.90
N ASP A 141 -6.52 -17.52 -11.83
CA ASP A 141 -6.44 -18.96 -11.63
C ASP A 141 -5.02 -19.52 -11.87
N GLN A 142 -4.87 -20.84 -11.75
CA GLN A 142 -3.59 -21.51 -11.98
C GLN A 142 -3.10 -21.40 -13.42
N SER A 143 -4.02 -21.26 -14.38
CA SER A 143 -3.67 -21.08 -15.80
C SER A 143 -3.05 -19.70 -16.03
N GLY A 144 -3.63 -18.67 -15.42
CA GLY A 144 -3.10 -17.32 -15.46
C GLY A 144 -1.71 -17.21 -14.82
N ILE A 145 -1.50 -17.84 -13.66
CA ILE A 145 -0.20 -17.84 -12.98
C ILE A 145 0.88 -18.53 -13.86
N LYS A 146 0.55 -19.67 -14.47
CA LYS A 146 1.46 -20.34 -15.39
C LYS A 146 1.80 -19.49 -16.62
N LEU A 147 0.80 -18.80 -17.16
CA LEU A 147 0.99 -17.89 -18.29
C LEU A 147 1.85 -16.68 -17.89
N GLN A 148 1.61 -16.07 -16.73
CA GLN A 148 2.44 -14.99 -16.21
C GLN A 148 3.90 -15.40 -16.11
N LYS A 149 4.18 -16.60 -15.54
CA LYS A 149 5.55 -17.12 -15.44
C LYS A 149 6.18 -17.35 -16.82
N SER A 150 5.48 -18.05 -17.73
CA SER A 150 5.98 -18.28 -19.10
C SER A 150 6.31 -16.97 -19.81
N LEU A 151 5.43 -15.96 -19.68
CA LEU A 151 5.65 -14.65 -20.31
C LEU A 151 6.87 -13.90 -19.73
N LEU A 152 7.14 -14.04 -18.41
CA LEU A 152 8.36 -13.49 -17.81
C LEU A 152 9.61 -14.18 -18.35
N ASP A 153 9.57 -15.52 -18.48
CA ASP A 153 10.69 -16.32 -19.01
C ASP A 153 10.98 -15.98 -20.49
N ASP A 154 9.91 -15.85 -21.30
CA ASP A 154 9.99 -15.64 -22.74
C ASP A 154 10.41 -14.20 -23.13
N ASN A 155 10.17 -13.21 -22.26
CA ASN A 155 10.34 -11.78 -22.58
C ASN A 155 11.40 -11.04 -21.74
N GLN A 156 12.40 -11.74 -21.23
CA GLN A 156 13.42 -11.18 -20.32
C GLN A 156 14.16 -9.93 -20.86
N ASN A 157 14.24 -9.78 -22.18
CA ASN A 157 14.93 -8.66 -22.83
C ASN A 157 13.97 -7.59 -23.40
N ASP A 158 12.66 -7.72 -23.20
CA ASP A 158 11.65 -6.75 -23.69
C ASP A 158 11.07 -5.96 -22.51
N ALA A 159 11.63 -4.77 -22.29
CA ALA A 159 11.25 -3.91 -21.17
C ALA A 159 9.76 -3.53 -21.18
N GLN A 160 9.16 -3.33 -22.35
CA GLN A 160 7.76 -2.93 -22.46
C GLN A 160 6.82 -4.07 -22.07
N LYS A 161 7.09 -5.27 -22.54
CA LYS A 161 6.31 -6.45 -22.18
C LYS A 161 6.50 -6.81 -20.71
N LEU A 162 7.76 -6.83 -20.22
CA LEU A 162 8.03 -7.07 -18.80
C LEU A 162 7.25 -6.11 -17.90
N GLN A 163 7.26 -4.82 -18.21
CA GLN A 163 6.52 -3.84 -17.44
C GLN A 163 5.02 -4.16 -17.36
N LEU A 164 4.40 -4.59 -18.46
CA LEU A 164 2.97 -4.93 -18.51
C LEU A 164 2.65 -6.23 -17.76
N ILE A 165 3.51 -7.24 -17.91
CA ILE A 165 3.35 -8.51 -17.20
C ILE A 165 3.46 -8.29 -15.69
N LEU A 166 4.45 -7.51 -15.24
CA LEU A 166 4.64 -7.18 -13.82
C LEU A 166 3.45 -6.37 -13.26
N LYS A 167 2.87 -5.44 -14.06
CA LYS A 167 1.64 -4.75 -13.67
C LYS A 167 0.47 -5.70 -13.48
N TRP A 168 0.27 -6.64 -14.40
CA TRP A 168 -0.77 -7.66 -14.27
C TRP A 168 -0.58 -8.49 -13.01
N ILE A 169 0.63 -8.99 -12.74
CA ILE A 169 0.96 -9.73 -11.52
C ILE A 169 0.64 -8.90 -10.27
N LYS A 170 1.06 -7.64 -10.25
CA LYS A 170 0.83 -6.71 -9.13
C LYS A 170 -0.67 -6.55 -8.83
N GLU A 171 -1.49 -6.28 -9.85
CA GLU A 171 -2.93 -6.09 -9.65
C GLU A 171 -3.61 -7.35 -9.08
N CYS A 172 -3.15 -8.54 -9.47
CA CYS A 172 -3.66 -9.80 -8.93
C CYS A 172 -3.31 -10.03 -7.45
N CYS A 173 -2.29 -9.34 -6.90
CA CYS A 173 -1.85 -9.48 -5.51
C CYS A 173 -2.65 -8.60 -4.53
N ILE A 174 -3.26 -7.49 -5.00
CA ILE A 174 -3.90 -6.50 -4.14
C ILE A 174 -5.19 -7.08 -3.56
N LYS A 175 -5.37 -6.99 -2.24
CA LYS A 175 -6.52 -7.51 -1.48
C LYS A 175 -6.81 -9.00 -1.70
N HIS A 176 -5.79 -9.80 -2.05
CA HIS A 176 -5.99 -11.23 -2.31
C HIS A 176 -4.81 -12.09 -1.86
N GLU A 177 -4.86 -12.56 -0.63
CA GLU A 177 -3.78 -13.34 0.00
C GLU A 177 -3.48 -14.66 -0.72
N MET A 178 -4.51 -15.39 -1.14
CA MET A 178 -4.29 -16.68 -1.85
C MET A 178 -3.55 -16.50 -3.17
N ASN A 179 -3.82 -15.41 -3.91
CA ASN A 179 -3.06 -15.10 -5.11
C ASN A 179 -1.59 -14.84 -4.78
N ARG A 180 -1.31 -14.04 -3.74
CA ARG A 180 0.06 -13.79 -3.28
C ARG A 180 0.80 -15.08 -2.99
N GLN A 181 0.18 -16.00 -2.23
CA GLN A 181 0.78 -17.29 -1.92
C GLN A 181 0.99 -18.17 -3.15
N ASN A 182 0.04 -18.20 -4.08
CA ASN A 182 0.13 -19.02 -5.30
C ASN A 182 1.18 -18.46 -6.27
N ILE A 183 1.24 -17.15 -6.45
CA ILE A 183 2.26 -16.45 -7.25
C ILE A 183 3.65 -16.68 -6.62
N PHE A 184 3.77 -16.62 -5.30
CA PHE A 184 5.02 -16.88 -4.60
C PHE A 184 5.48 -18.35 -4.79
N LYS A 185 4.56 -19.31 -4.67
CA LYS A 185 4.82 -20.74 -4.94
C LYS A 185 5.20 -21.05 -6.39
N ALA A 186 4.76 -20.22 -7.32
CA ALA A 186 5.16 -20.32 -8.73
C ALA A 186 6.57 -19.81 -9.02
N GLU A 187 7.33 -19.45 -7.99
CA GLU A 187 8.73 -19.01 -8.08
C GLU A 187 8.94 -17.74 -8.92
N ILE A 188 7.94 -16.84 -8.94
CA ILE A 188 8.03 -15.54 -9.62
C ILE A 188 9.20 -14.70 -9.05
N LEU A 189 9.59 -14.94 -7.79
CA LEU A 189 10.73 -14.26 -7.17
C LEU A 189 12.04 -14.51 -7.93
N GLU A 190 12.26 -15.72 -8.46
CA GLU A 190 13.45 -16.02 -9.26
C GLU A 190 13.48 -15.20 -10.56
N ASN A 191 12.30 -15.02 -11.20
CA ASN A 191 12.18 -14.14 -12.36
C ASN A 191 12.53 -12.68 -12.00
N LEU A 192 12.01 -12.16 -10.87
CA LEU A 192 12.31 -10.82 -10.40
C LEU A 192 13.81 -10.62 -10.15
N LYS A 193 14.48 -11.59 -9.51
CA LYS A 193 15.94 -11.57 -9.29
C LYS A 193 16.70 -11.55 -10.62
N SER A 194 16.35 -12.45 -11.54
CA SER A 194 16.98 -12.51 -12.86
C SER A 194 16.86 -11.17 -13.60
N ILE A 195 15.69 -10.58 -13.60
CA ILE A 195 15.44 -9.28 -14.23
C ILE A 195 16.26 -8.16 -13.58
N LEU A 196 16.27 -8.08 -12.25
CA LEU A 196 16.95 -7.00 -11.51
C LEU A 196 18.49 -7.09 -11.55
N THR A 197 19.04 -8.27 -11.87
CA THR A 197 20.48 -8.49 -11.98
C THR A 197 21.03 -8.28 -13.41
N GLN A 198 20.16 -7.93 -14.37
CA GLN A 198 20.59 -7.63 -15.75
C GLN A 198 21.50 -6.38 -15.78
N GLN A 199 22.53 -6.40 -16.59
CA GLN A 199 23.55 -5.34 -16.66
C GLN A 199 22.96 -3.95 -16.98
N ASN A 200 21.91 -3.88 -17.80
CA ASN A 200 21.25 -2.64 -18.21
C ASN A 200 19.74 -2.75 -18.01
N VAL A 201 19.33 -3.10 -16.79
CA VAL A 201 17.90 -3.20 -16.48
C VAL A 201 17.22 -1.85 -16.67
N ASN A 202 16.06 -1.86 -17.34
CA ASN A 202 15.29 -0.64 -17.62
C ASN A 202 14.64 -0.11 -16.33
N ASP A 203 14.64 1.22 -16.14
CA ASP A 203 14.08 1.90 -14.98
C ASP A 203 12.58 1.59 -14.76
N SER A 204 11.78 1.57 -15.83
CA SER A 204 10.36 1.22 -15.72
C SER A 204 10.14 -0.22 -15.26
N VAL A 205 11.02 -1.15 -15.63
CA VAL A 205 10.98 -2.55 -15.18
C VAL A 205 11.36 -2.65 -13.71
N VAL A 206 12.42 -1.95 -13.27
CA VAL A 206 12.81 -1.90 -11.85
C VAL A 206 11.64 -1.38 -10.99
N LYS A 207 10.98 -0.32 -11.44
CA LYS A 207 9.80 0.24 -10.75
C LYS A 207 8.69 -0.78 -10.56
N GLU A 208 8.31 -1.49 -11.61
CA GLU A 208 7.22 -2.48 -11.53
C GLU A 208 7.65 -3.74 -10.76
N ALA A 209 8.91 -4.18 -10.87
CA ALA A 209 9.44 -5.27 -10.05
C ALA A 209 9.40 -4.91 -8.56
N CYS A 210 9.81 -3.71 -8.19
CA CYS A 210 9.65 -3.17 -6.84
C CYS A 210 8.18 -3.15 -6.40
N ALA A 211 7.26 -2.76 -7.28
CA ALA A 211 5.84 -2.75 -6.98
C ALA A 211 5.26 -4.15 -6.76
N VAL A 212 5.70 -5.16 -7.54
CA VAL A 212 5.32 -6.57 -7.32
C VAL A 212 5.83 -7.08 -5.98
N MET A 213 7.11 -6.82 -5.62
CA MET A 213 7.65 -7.23 -4.32
C MET A 213 6.82 -6.66 -3.17
N ARG A 214 6.49 -5.36 -3.22
CA ARG A 214 5.63 -4.74 -2.20
C ARG A 214 4.23 -5.35 -2.19
N ALA A 215 3.65 -5.63 -3.36
CA ALA A 215 2.33 -6.24 -3.44
C ALA A 215 2.29 -7.66 -2.84
N LEU A 216 3.37 -8.43 -2.98
CA LEU A 216 3.52 -9.76 -2.37
C LEU A 216 3.64 -9.71 -0.83
N THR A 217 3.95 -8.55 -0.25
CA THR A 217 4.11 -8.34 1.19
C THR A 217 2.94 -7.60 1.83
N LEU A 218 1.85 -7.38 1.11
CA LEU A 218 0.64 -6.75 1.66
C LEU A 218 -0.08 -7.68 2.63
N ASP A 219 -0.70 -7.08 3.64
CA ASP A 219 -1.61 -7.72 4.60
C ASP A 219 -2.93 -6.95 4.58
N ASP A 220 -3.62 -7.00 3.42
CA ASP A 220 -4.79 -6.19 3.10
C ASP A 220 -6.02 -7.02 2.69
N ASP A 221 -5.97 -8.34 2.83
CA ASP A 221 -7.09 -9.24 2.55
C ASP A 221 -7.90 -9.51 3.82
N ILE A 222 -8.97 -8.77 4.00
CA ILE A 222 -9.85 -8.87 5.17
C ILE A 222 -10.59 -10.21 5.29
N ARG A 223 -10.54 -11.06 4.26
CA ARG A 223 -11.20 -12.39 4.24
C ARG A 223 -10.41 -13.43 5.01
N LEU A 224 -9.13 -13.19 5.28
CA LEU A 224 -8.24 -14.10 5.99
C LEU A 224 -7.67 -13.42 7.25
N GLU A 225 -7.79 -14.10 8.38
CA GLU A 225 -7.29 -13.62 9.66
C GLU A 225 -5.75 -13.61 9.71
N TYR A 226 -5.10 -14.56 9.04
CA TYR A 226 -3.65 -14.72 9.03
C TYR A 226 -3.12 -14.88 7.60
N GLY A 227 -2.33 -13.91 7.17
CA GLY A 227 -1.60 -13.93 5.90
C GLY A 227 -0.15 -14.39 6.04
N LYS A 228 0.56 -14.47 4.91
CA LYS A 228 2.00 -14.79 4.85
C LYS A 228 2.88 -13.59 4.53
N ALA A 229 2.36 -12.39 4.68
CA ALA A 229 3.05 -11.13 4.35
C ALA A 229 4.45 -11.05 4.97
N HIS A 230 4.59 -11.38 6.28
CA HIS A 230 5.88 -11.36 6.96
C HIS A 230 6.85 -12.43 6.44
N GLU A 231 6.38 -13.65 6.17
CA GLU A 231 7.21 -14.73 5.62
C GLU A 231 7.69 -14.36 4.21
N HIS A 232 6.79 -13.84 3.37
CA HIS A 232 7.13 -13.37 2.03
C HIS A 232 8.15 -12.22 2.09
N ALA A 233 7.93 -11.23 2.96
CA ALA A 233 8.86 -10.12 3.11
C ALA A 233 10.26 -10.60 3.52
N ALA A 234 10.35 -11.51 4.49
CA ALA A 234 11.63 -12.06 4.94
C ALA A 234 12.34 -12.83 3.81
N THR A 235 11.62 -13.67 3.06
CA THR A 235 12.22 -14.42 1.94
C THR A 235 12.67 -13.49 0.82
N ILE A 236 11.83 -12.52 0.42
CA ILE A 236 12.19 -11.53 -0.60
C ILE A 236 13.41 -10.71 -0.14
N ALA A 237 13.46 -10.28 1.13
CA ALA A 237 14.60 -9.54 1.68
C ALA A 237 15.89 -10.34 1.54
N THR A 238 15.92 -11.58 2.02
CA THR A 238 17.09 -12.47 1.94
C THR A 238 17.63 -12.57 0.52
N GLU A 239 16.73 -12.64 -0.46
CA GLU A 239 17.11 -12.87 -1.86
C GLU A 239 17.43 -11.60 -2.64
N THR A 240 16.86 -10.45 -2.25
CA THR A 240 16.89 -9.25 -3.11
C THR A 240 17.41 -7.98 -2.45
N LEU A 241 17.53 -7.90 -1.12
CA LEU A 241 17.87 -6.64 -0.45
C LEU A 241 19.23 -6.09 -0.89
N LYS A 242 20.23 -6.97 -1.03
CA LYS A 242 21.55 -6.59 -1.54
C LYS A 242 21.50 -6.09 -2.98
N ILE A 243 20.69 -6.77 -3.84
CA ILE A 243 20.49 -6.35 -5.24
C ILE A 243 19.86 -4.95 -5.28
N LEU A 244 18.80 -4.74 -4.49
CA LEU A 244 18.12 -3.45 -4.40
C LEU A 244 19.07 -2.34 -3.93
N THR A 245 19.90 -2.61 -2.91
CA THR A 245 20.87 -1.63 -2.43
C THR A 245 21.92 -1.29 -3.52
N GLN A 246 22.39 -2.27 -4.28
CA GLN A 246 23.29 -2.02 -5.39
C GLN A 246 22.65 -1.20 -6.52
N LEU A 247 21.36 -1.42 -6.80
CA LEU A 247 20.61 -0.64 -7.79
C LEU A 247 20.47 0.83 -7.40
N LEU A 248 20.52 1.21 -6.11
CA LEU A 248 20.58 2.61 -5.69
C LEU A 248 21.77 3.34 -6.30
N SER A 249 22.93 2.69 -6.38
CA SER A 249 24.12 3.26 -7.03
C SER A 249 23.92 3.45 -8.54
N THR A 250 23.31 2.46 -9.19
CA THR A 250 23.06 2.47 -10.64
C THR A 250 22.09 3.59 -11.02
N PHE A 251 21.05 3.80 -10.21
CA PHE A 251 19.98 4.76 -10.47
C PHE A 251 20.06 6.04 -9.63
N GLN A 252 21.21 6.38 -9.03
CA GLN A 252 21.37 7.50 -8.10
C GLN A 252 20.84 8.85 -8.62
N SER A 253 20.85 9.08 -9.94
CA SER A 253 20.34 10.29 -10.57
C SER A 253 18.84 10.22 -10.91
N ASN A 254 18.22 9.03 -10.81
CA ASN A 254 16.79 8.85 -11.10
C ASN A 254 15.98 8.85 -9.79
N LYS A 255 15.50 10.03 -9.39
CA LYS A 255 14.73 10.23 -8.15
C LYS A 255 13.56 9.26 -7.96
N VAL A 256 12.86 8.93 -9.05
CA VAL A 256 11.70 8.05 -9.01
C VAL A 256 12.13 6.63 -8.63
N ILE A 257 13.17 6.11 -9.28
CA ILE A 257 13.63 4.75 -9.04
C ILE A 257 14.29 4.63 -7.67
N VAL A 258 15.12 5.60 -7.26
CA VAL A 258 15.69 5.64 -5.91
C VAL A 258 14.58 5.57 -4.86
N GLY A 259 13.53 6.36 -5.01
CA GLY A 259 12.39 6.35 -4.08
C GLY A 259 11.63 5.01 -4.07
N GLU A 260 11.40 4.42 -5.23
CA GLU A 260 10.71 3.11 -5.31
C GLU A 260 11.55 1.98 -4.67
N ILE A 261 12.88 2.00 -4.86
CA ILE A 261 13.78 1.04 -4.21
C ILE A 261 13.77 1.24 -2.69
N MET A 262 13.91 2.49 -2.20
CA MET A 262 13.86 2.80 -0.77
C MET A 262 12.54 2.35 -0.12
N LEU A 263 11.41 2.62 -0.79
CA LEU A 263 10.10 2.21 -0.29
C LEU A 263 9.97 0.68 -0.24
N THR A 264 10.53 -0.02 -1.22
CA THR A 264 10.55 -1.49 -1.27
C THR A 264 11.44 -2.03 -0.16
N ALA A 265 12.66 -1.53 0.00
CA ALA A 265 13.53 -1.90 1.12
C ALA A 265 12.83 -1.70 2.48
N ALA A 266 12.13 -0.57 2.65
CA ALA A 266 11.37 -0.29 3.87
C ALA A 266 10.27 -1.34 4.17
N SER A 267 9.64 -1.91 3.13
CA SER A 267 8.63 -2.97 3.30
C SER A 267 9.24 -4.36 3.54
N LEU A 268 10.48 -4.56 3.13
CA LEU A 268 11.19 -5.83 3.24
C LEU A 268 12.01 -5.96 4.54
N ILE A 269 12.41 -4.85 5.15
CA ILE A 269 13.17 -4.83 6.40
C ILE A 269 12.24 -5.13 7.58
N VAL A 270 11.93 -6.42 7.75
CA VAL A 270 11.02 -6.94 8.78
C VAL A 270 11.76 -7.66 9.92
N ARG A 271 13.09 -7.76 9.85
CA ARG A 271 13.97 -8.37 10.85
C ARG A 271 15.22 -7.54 11.10
N ASN A 272 15.81 -7.68 12.28
CA ASN A 272 17.00 -6.91 12.69
C ASN A 272 18.21 -7.13 11.79
N GLU A 273 18.44 -8.37 11.32
CA GLU A 273 19.53 -8.69 10.41
C GLU A 273 19.45 -7.93 9.10
N PHE A 274 18.26 -7.69 8.56
CA PHE A 274 18.08 -6.93 7.31
C PHE A 274 18.42 -5.45 7.45
N CYS A 275 18.25 -4.87 8.65
CA CYS A 275 18.73 -3.52 8.92
C CYS A 275 20.25 -3.44 8.74
N GLN A 276 20.98 -4.40 9.31
CA GLN A 276 22.43 -4.46 9.23
C GLN A 276 22.91 -4.74 7.80
N GLU A 277 22.28 -5.69 7.10
CA GLU A 277 22.62 -5.99 5.71
C GLU A 277 22.47 -4.79 4.78
N PHE A 278 21.40 -4.00 4.96
CA PHE A 278 21.19 -2.79 4.18
C PHE A 278 22.25 -1.73 4.47
N GLU A 279 22.63 -1.56 5.73
CA GLU A 279 23.68 -0.65 6.16
C GLU A 279 25.05 -1.09 5.65
N ASP A 280 25.42 -2.36 5.83
CA ASP A 280 26.71 -2.94 5.38
C ASP A 280 26.85 -2.82 3.86
N ALA A 281 25.77 -2.85 3.12
CA ALA A 281 25.76 -2.62 1.68
C ALA A 281 25.85 -1.12 1.29
N GLY A 282 26.02 -0.20 2.25
CA GLY A 282 26.17 1.23 2.02
C GLY A 282 24.86 2.00 1.85
N GLY A 283 23.72 1.39 2.19
CA GLY A 283 22.40 1.96 1.98
C GLY A 283 22.13 3.26 2.73
N LEU A 284 22.76 3.47 3.89
CA LEU A 284 22.58 4.69 4.69
C LEU A 284 23.05 5.94 3.95
N GLN A 285 24.16 5.88 3.20
CA GLN A 285 24.67 7.04 2.46
C GLN A 285 23.65 7.57 1.44
N PHE A 286 22.93 6.66 0.74
CA PHE A 286 21.90 7.08 -0.21
C PHE A 286 20.73 7.81 0.46
N ILE A 287 20.40 7.45 1.71
CA ILE A 287 19.37 8.15 2.48
C ILE A 287 19.84 9.58 2.80
N LEU A 288 21.08 9.75 3.27
CA LEU A 288 21.67 11.07 3.55
C LEU A 288 21.71 11.94 2.28
N ASP A 289 22.10 11.34 1.15
CA ASP A 289 22.16 12.02 -0.15
C ASP A 289 20.78 12.52 -0.60
N VAL A 290 19.72 11.77 -0.34
CA VAL A 290 18.35 12.19 -0.67
C VAL A 290 17.98 13.47 0.06
N PHE A 291 18.18 13.55 1.37
CA PHE A 291 17.84 14.75 2.16
C PHE A 291 18.71 15.95 1.78
N THR A 292 19.96 15.70 1.41
CA THR A 292 20.94 16.75 1.07
C THR A 292 20.71 17.29 -0.33
N ASN A 293 20.53 16.40 -1.32
CA ASN A 293 20.48 16.79 -2.73
C ASN A 293 19.06 17.09 -3.23
N TYR A 294 18.02 16.57 -2.54
CA TYR A 294 16.62 16.66 -2.97
C TYR A 294 15.69 17.13 -1.83
N PRO A 295 16.02 18.23 -1.11
CA PRO A 295 15.24 18.65 0.07
C PRO A 295 13.80 19.07 -0.25
N GLU A 296 13.51 19.47 -1.50
CA GLU A 296 12.17 19.91 -1.94
C GLU A 296 11.32 18.77 -2.52
N GLU A 297 11.91 17.59 -2.72
CA GLU A 297 11.20 16.44 -3.34
C GLU A 297 10.40 15.68 -2.29
N GLU A 298 9.20 16.13 -2.06
CA GLU A 298 8.31 15.68 -0.98
C GLU A 298 8.14 14.15 -0.96
N LYS A 299 7.76 13.54 -2.11
CA LYS A 299 7.57 12.10 -2.21
C LYS A 299 8.84 11.33 -1.88
N LEU A 300 9.98 11.78 -2.39
CA LEU A 300 11.27 11.12 -2.17
C LEU A 300 11.72 11.20 -0.71
N ASN A 301 11.56 12.37 -0.08
CA ASN A 301 11.84 12.54 1.35
C ASN A 301 10.94 11.64 2.21
N TRP A 302 9.66 11.53 1.87
CA TRP A 302 8.76 10.61 2.56
C TRP A 302 9.20 9.14 2.45
N GLN A 303 9.64 8.71 1.26
CA GLN A 303 10.14 7.34 1.04
C GLN A 303 11.40 7.07 1.87
N ALA A 304 12.32 8.05 1.94
CA ALA A 304 13.50 7.98 2.77
C ALA A 304 13.15 7.91 4.28
N LEU A 305 12.20 8.73 4.75
CA LEU A 305 11.71 8.67 6.14
C LEU A 305 11.10 7.31 6.47
N LYS A 306 10.34 6.71 5.57
CA LYS A 306 9.81 5.35 5.76
C LYS A 306 10.93 4.33 5.95
N LEU A 307 11.97 4.40 5.16
CA LEU A 307 13.12 3.51 5.26
C LEU A 307 13.89 3.70 6.57
N ILE A 308 14.15 4.94 6.99
CA ILE A 308 14.79 5.23 8.29
C ILE A 308 13.98 4.60 9.43
N LYS A 309 12.65 4.76 9.41
CA LYS A 309 11.79 4.18 10.43
C LYS A 309 11.94 2.64 10.51
N SER A 310 12.02 1.96 9.36
CA SER A 310 12.22 0.50 9.32
C SER A 310 13.60 0.12 9.86
N LEU A 311 14.66 0.83 9.47
CA LEU A 311 16.04 0.61 9.93
C LEU A 311 16.20 0.83 11.44
N ALA A 312 15.41 1.72 12.05
CA ALA A 312 15.42 1.98 13.49
C ALA A 312 14.95 0.78 14.34
N GLY A 313 14.54 -0.33 13.72
CA GLY A 313 14.24 -1.59 14.39
C GLY A 313 15.46 -2.31 15.00
N ASN A 314 16.67 -2.06 14.46
CA ASN A 314 17.93 -2.55 15.00
C ASN A 314 18.61 -1.46 15.85
N ASP A 315 19.00 -1.77 17.08
CA ASP A 315 19.51 -0.78 18.04
C ASP A 315 20.89 -0.24 17.62
N ASP A 316 21.77 -1.05 17.04
CA ASP A 316 23.10 -0.64 16.58
C ASP A 316 23.00 0.25 15.33
N VAL A 317 22.23 -0.19 14.34
CA VAL A 317 21.93 0.58 13.13
C VAL A 317 21.26 1.91 13.49
N LYS A 318 20.30 1.89 14.40
CA LYS A 318 19.63 3.10 14.92
C LYS A 318 20.62 4.10 15.54
N ALA A 319 21.58 3.63 16.33
CA ALA A 319 22.61 4.48 16.91
C ALA A 319 23.52 5.06 15.81
N HIS A 320 23.92 4.25 14.84
CA HIS A 320 24.76 4.69 13.74
C HIS A 320 24.04 5.68 12.83
N ILE A 321 22.77 5.49 12.51
CA ILE A 321 21.95 6.46 11.75
C ILE A 321 22.02 7.85 12.41
N VAL A 322 21.83 7.93 13.73
CA VAL A 322 21.85 9.23 14.43
C VAL A 322 23.25 9.84 14.47
N THR A 323 24.29 9.03 14.72
CA THR A 323 25.69 9.51 14.73
C THR A 323 26.19 9.93 13.35
N SER A 324 25.60 9.41 12.27
CA SER A 324 25.89 9.83 10.89
C SER A 324 25.26 11.18 10.50
N GLY A 325 24.56 11.85 11.42
CA GLY A 325 24.05 13.20 11.21
C GLY A 325 22.66 13.29 10.59
N ILE A 326 21.83 12.23 10.69
CA ILE A 326 20.47 12.24 10.13
C ILE A 326 19.50 13.16 10.89
N ALA A 327 19.71 13.37 12.21
CA ALA A 327 18.77 14.11 13.06
C ALA A 327 18.47 15.53 12.54
N PRO A 328 19.49 16.41 12.26
CA PRO A 328 19.22 17.72 11.69
C PRO A 328 18.53 17.66 10.33
N LEU A 329 18.78 16.63 9.52
CA LEU A 329 18.15 16.47 8.21
C LEU A 329 16.66 16.13 8.34
N ILE A 330 16.27 15.27 9.28
CA ILE A 330 14.85 14.99 9.59
C ILE A 330 14.16 16.26 10.09
N ILE A 331 14.76 16.99 11.02
CA ILE A 331 14.23 18.24 11.54
C ILE A 331 14.03 19.26 10.42
N TYR A 332 15.03 19.40 9.54
CA TYR A 332 14.97 20.30 8.39
C TYR A 332 13.86 19.88 7.41
N ALA A 333 13.72 18.60 7.11
CA ALA A 333 12.66 18.10 6.21
C ALA A 333 11.25 18.40 6.77
N ILE A 334 11.01 18.16 8.06
CA ILE A 334 9.73 18.49 8.71
C ILE A 334 9.47 20.00 8.65
N SER A 335 10.48 20.82 8.99
CA SER A 335 10.34 22.28 8.99
C SER A 335 10.06 22.83 7.60
N ARG A 336 10.77 22.33 6.60
CA ARG A 336 10.69 22.78 5.21
C ARG A 336 9.36 22.42 4.56
N LEU A 337 8.92 21.19 4.79
CA LEU A 337 7.71 20.62 4.20
C LEU A 337 6.54 20.57 5.20
N LYS A 338 6.49 21.53 6.12
CA LYS A 338 5.53 21.56 7.24
C LYS A 338 4.06 21.58 6.84
N SER A 339 3.71 21.99 5.62
CA SER A 339 2.35 21.96 5.10
C SER A 339 1.90 20.56 4.70
N SER A 340 2.83 19.63 4.52
CA SER A 340 2.55 18.26 4.14
C SER A 340 2.35 17.38 5.37
N GLU A 341 1.10 17.03 5.64
CA GLU A 341 0.73 16.17 6.78
C GLU A 341 1.46 14.84 6.77
N TYR A 342 1.62 14.21 5.61
CA TYR A 342 2.26 12.91 5.53
C TYR A 342 3.79 12.96 5.76
N ILE A 343 4.48 14.04 5.36
CA ILE A 343 5.89 14.27 5.70
C ILE A 343 6.05 14.50 7.19
N VAL A 344 5.23 15.39 7.77
CA VAL A 344 5.26 15.68 9.20
C VAL A 344 5.03 14.41 10.00
N THR A 345 4.01 13.64 9.65
CA THR A 345 3.72 12.34 10.31
C THR A 345 4.90 11.36 10.20
N ALA A 346 5.48 11.21 9.01
CA ALA A 346 6.60 10.30 8.80
C ALA A 346 7.87 10.74 9.54
N GLY A 347 8.16 12.04 9.56
CA GLY A 347 9.29 12.60 10.28
C GLY A 347 9.17 12.43 11.80
N LEU A 348 7.99 12.71 12.37
CA LEU A 348 7.69 12.46 13.77
C LEU A 348 7.80 10.96 14.12
N ALA A 349 7.37 10.09 13.24
CA ALA A 349 7.53 8.64 13.40
C ALA A 349 9.02 8.23 13.41
N CYS A 350 9.87 8.86 12.60
CA CYS A 350 11.32 8.67 12.65
C CYS A 350 11.90 9.13 13.99
N ILE A 351 11.55 10.35 14.46
CA ILE A 351 12.01 10.84 15.77
C ILE A 351 11.61 9.84 16.86
N SER A 352 10.34 9.40 16.86
CA SER A 352 9.85 8.43 17.83
C SER A 352 10.65 7.11 17.78
N ALA A 353 10.88 6.55 16.61
CA ALA A 353 11.58 5.27 16.45
C ALA A 353 13.07 5.37 16.82
N LEU A 354 13.74 6.42 16.37
CA LEU A 354 15.18 6.64 16.62
C LEU A 354 15.50 6.95 18.09
N THR A 355 14.56 7.53 18.83
CA THR A 355 14.72 7.87 20.25
C THR A 355 14.19 6.79 21.20
N LEU A 356 13.49 5.77 20.67
CA LEU A 356 12.95 4.67 21.47
C LEU A 356 14.06 3.92 22.20
N LYS A 357 14.00 3.92 23.54
CA LYS A 357 14.97 3.28 24.46
C LYS A 357 16.43 3.79 24.30
N SER A 358 16.66 4.91 23.61
CA SER A 358 17.98 5.49 23.38
C SER A 358 18.06 6.94 23.89
N PRO A 359 18.48 7.15 25.16
CA PRO A 359 18.63 8.50 25.73
C PRO A 359 19.68 9.35 24.99
N SER A 360 20.75 8.72 24.49
CA SER A 360 21.78 9.42 23.71
C SER A 360 21.21 9.99 22.41
N ASN A 361 20.45 9.20 21.67
CA ASN A 361 19.79 9.67 20.44
C ASN A 361 18.78 10.78 20.77
N ALA A 362 18.00 10.64 21.87
CA ALA A 362 17.09 11.69 22.30
C ALA A 362 17.82 13.01 22.59
N GLY A 363 18.99 12.95 23.24
CA GLY A 363 19.86 14.12 23.45
C GLY A 363 20.20 14.84 22.14
N VAL A 364 20.63 14.09 21.12
CA VAL A 364 20.94 14.66 19.79
C VAL A 364 19.72 15.36 19.19
N PHE A 365 18.51 14.78 19.31
CA PHE A 365 17.28 15.41 18.82
C PHE A 365 16.90 16.66 19.61
N TYR A 366 17.13 16.70 20.94
CA TYR A 366 16.99 17.94 21.72
C TYR A 366 17.93 19.03 21.20
N ASP A 367 19.21 18.71 21.01
CA ASP A 367 20.22 19.65 20.50
C ASP A 367 19.87 20.15 19.08
N CYS A 368 19.18 19.36 18.28
CA CYS A 368 18.70 19.74 16.95
C CYS A 368 17.38 20.54 16.95
N GLY A 369 16.79 20.84 18.11
CA GLY A 369 15.55 21.61 18.21
C GLY A 369 14.28 20.81 17.91
N ALA A 370 14.28 19.50 18.15
CA ALA A 370 13.09 18.65 17.90
C ALA A 370 11.87 19.09 18.71
N VAL A 371 12.05 19.70 19.89
CA VAL A 371 10.96 20.17 20.74
C VAL A 371 10.09 21.19 20.02
N THR A 372 10.71 22.22 19.44
CA THR A 372 9.99 23.28 18.69
C THR A 372 9.28 22.71 17.47
N ILE A 373 9.94 21.80 16.75
CA ILE A 373 9.36 21.14 15.55
C ILE A 373 8.15 20.29 15.91
N ILE A 374 8.18 19.53 17.00
CA ILE A 374 7.05 18.71 17.46
C ILE A 374 5.88 19.62 17.87
N ILE A 375 6.13 20.69 18.57
CA ILE A 375 5.12 21.67 18.99
C ILE A 375 4.49 22.35 17.77
N ASP A 376 5.31 22.79 16.82
CA ASP A 376 4.83 23.42 15.59
C ASP A 376 4.04 22.46 14.72
N ALA A 377 4.41 21.18 14.69
CA ALA A 377 3.67 20.14 14.00
C ALA A 377 2.24 19.98 14.58
N ILE A 378 2.10 19.91 15.91
CA ILE A 378 0.80 19.80 16.58
C ILE A 378 -0.06 21.07 16.30
N LYS A 379 0.56 22.27 16.35
CA LYS A 379 -0.14 23.53 16.06
C LYS A 379 -0.59 23.63 14.61
N SER A 380 0.21 23.16 13.67
CA SER A 380 -0.09 23.24 12.23
C SER A 380 -1.11 22.20 11.78
N HIS A 381 -1.16 21.03 12.43
CA HIS A 381 -2.04 19.92 12.09
C HIS A 381 -2.91 19.43 13.26
N PRO A 382 -3.67 20.31 13.93
CA PRO A 382 -4.39 19.95 15.17
C PRO A 382 -5.51 18.92 14.95
N LYS A 383 -5.96 18.73 13.70
CA LYS A 383 -7.02 17.77 13.32
C LYS A 383 -6.48 16.44 12.80
N SER A 384 -5.17 16.32 12.58
CA SER A 384 -4.55 15.12 12.08
C SER A 384 -4.28 14.11 13.20
N SER A 385 -5.04 13.01 13.20
CA SER A 385 -4.80 11.89 14.14
C SER A 385 -3.39 11.32 14.00
N GLY A 386 -2.87 11.23 12.77
CA GLY A 386 -1.52 10.72 12.50
C GLY A 386 -0.44 11.59 13.13
N VAL A 387 -0.51 12.91 12.95
CA VAL A 387 0.45 13.86 13.54
C VAL A 387 0.39 13.82 15.07
N ILE A 388 -0.81 13.88 15.66
CA ILE A 388 -0.99 13.86 17.12
C ILE A 388 -0.46 12.57 17.73
N GLN A 389 -0.73 11.42 17.13
CA GLN A 389 -0.25 10.13 17.60
C GLN A 389 1.28 10.05 17.56
N GLN A 390 1.89 10.37 16.41
CA GLN A 390 3.34 10.29 16.26
C GLN A 390 4.07 11.34 17.13
N ALA A 391 3.50 12.54 17.28
CA ALA A 391 4.01 13.55 18.21
C ALA A 391 3.98 13.04 19.67
N SER A 392 2.86 12.43 20.09
CA SER A 392 2.72 11.87 21.43
C SER A 392 3.77 10.78 21.69
N TRP A 393 4.03 9.90 20.73
CA TRP A 393 5.05 8.86 20.84
C TRP A 393 6.48 9.44 20.84
N ALA A 394 6.77 10.45 20.01
CA ALA A 394 8.05 11.13 20.01
C ALA A 394 8.32 11.82 21.35
N ILE A 395 7.36 12.57 21.89
CA ILE A 395 7.43 13.19 23.21
C ILE A 395 7.76 12.15 24.28
N ARG A 396 7.04 11.03 24.33
CA ARG A 396 7.26 9.96 25.31
C ARG A 396 8.67 9.39 25.22
N ASN A 397 9.11 9.01 24.02
CA ASN A 397 10.38 8.35 23.80
C ASN A 397 11.56 9.29 24.12
N MET A 398 11.43 10.58 23.83
CA MET A 398 12.40 11.60 24.18
C MET A 398 12.44 11.90 25.69
N SER A 399 11.27 11.97 26.35
CA SER A 399 11.15 12.48 27.72
C SER A 399 11.39 11.44 28.81
N VAL A 400 11.07 10.16 28.57
CA VAL A 400 11.04 9.14 29.62
C VAL A 400 12.39 8.94 30.31
N ARG A 401 13.51 9.12 29.61
CA ARG A 401 14.87 8.94 30.09
C ARG A 401 15.71 10.22 30.13
N ASN A 402 15.21 11.34 29.59
CA ASN A 402 15.86 12.66 29.50
C ASN A 402 15.01 13.70 30.25
N LYS A 403 14.86 13.51 31.56
CA LYS A 403 13.94 14.30 32.41
C LYS A 403 14.29 15.79 32.52
N ASN A 404 15.58 16.14 32.42
CA ASN A 404 15.99 17.54 32.47
C ASN A 404 15.62 18.27 31.19
N GLU A 405 15.97 17.70 30.05
CA GLU A 405 15.70 18.23 28.70
C GLU A 405 14.19 18.27 28.42
N SER A 406 13.42 17.30 28.96
CA SER A 406 11.96 17.24 28.74
C SER A 406 11.20 18.45 29.33
N ARG A 407 11.80 19.22 30.24
CA ARG A 407 11.22 20.48 30.76
C ARG A 407 11.05 21.54 29.66
N GLU A 408 11.81 21.45 28.60
CA GLU A 408 11.70 22.32 27.44
C GLU A 408 10.30 22.22 26.80
N PHE A 409 9.76 21.02 26.66
CA PHE A 409 8.38 20.83 26.17
C PHE A 409 7.36 21.62 26.99
N VAL A 410 7.49 21.57 28.32
CA VAL A 410 6.59 22.28 29.24
C VAL A 410 6.78 23.78 29.11
N ALA A 411 8.03 24.25 29.02
CA ALA A 411 8.35 25.67 28.86
C ALA A 411 7.75 26.26 27.57
N TYR A 412 7.66 25.47 26.51
CA TYR A 412 7.03 25.89 25.24
C TYR A 412 5.51 25.63 25.16
N GLY A 413 4.86 25.26 26.28
CA GLY A 413 3.39 25.19 26.38
C GLY A 413 2.76 23.93 25.80
N ILE A 414 3.46 22.80 25.78
CA ILE A 414 2.95 21.51 25.26
C ILE A 414 1.70 21.03 26.01
N GLU A 415 1.55 21.36 27.30
CA GLU A 415 0.46 20.91 28.15
C GLU A 415 -0.91 21.29 27.58
N GLU A 416 -1.09 22.55 27.22
CA GLU A 416 -2.35 23.05 26.62
C GLU A 416 -2.66 22.36 25.30
N LEU A 417 -1.64 22.18 24.44
CA LEU A 417 -1.81 21.53 23.15
C LEU A 417 -2.26 20.07 23.29
N LEU A 418 -1.66 19.32 24.22
CA LEU A 418 -2.04 17.93 24.47
C LEU A 418 -3.43 17.82 25.11
N HIS A 419 -3.84 18.75 26.00
CA HIS A 419 -5.19 18.80 26.54
C HIS A 419 -6.23 19.10 25.45
N ASN A 420 -5.94 20.04 24.54
CA ASN A 420 -6.80 20.31 23.39
C ASN A 420 -6.90 19.09 22.45
N ALA A 421 -5.78 18.37 22.26
CA ALA A 421 -5.76 17.13 21.48
C ALA A 421 -6.61 16.01 22.12
N LEU A 422 -6.67 15.91 23.46
CA LEU A 422 -7.56 14.95 24.14
C LEU A 422 -9.04 15.17 23.83
N ILE A 423 -9.45 16.42 23.65
CA ILE A 423 -10.84 16.76 23.30
C ILE A 423 -11.14 16.37 21.85
N THR A 424 -10.19 16.64 20.95
CA THR A 424 -10.39 16.46 19.51
C THR A 424 -10.19 15.01 19.06
N HIS A 425 -9.27 14.27 19.71
CA HIS A 425 -8.86 12.92 19.33
C HIS A 425 -9.08 11.90 20.45
N VAL A 426 -10.35 11.67 20.81
CA VAL A 426 -10.74 10.77 21.93
C VAL A 426 -10.16 9.35 21.76
N HIS A 427 -10.05 8.86 20.54
CA HIS A 427 -9.47 7.54 20.25
C HIS A 427 -7.96 7.45 20.53
N LEU A 428 -7.23 8.57 20.66
CA LEU A 428 -5.83 8.66 21.03
C LEU A 428 -5.61 8.96 22.52
N GLU A 429 -6.67 8.92 23.36
CA GLU A 429 -6.60 9.27 24.77
C GLU A 429 -5.45 8.58 25.51
N SER A 430 -5.19 7.29 25.24
CA SER A 430 -4.14 6.53 25.91
C SER A 430 -2.74 7.03 25.54
N ASP A 431 -2.50 7.39 24.28
CA ASP A 431 -1.20 7.86 23.79
C ASP A 431 -0.90 9.27 24.29
N ILE A 432 -1.89 10.17 24.23
CA ILE A 432 -1.75 11.55 24.69
C ILE A 432 -1.56 11.59 26.22
N LYS A 433 -2.36 10.85 27.00
CA LYS A 433 -2.19 10.75 28.44
C LYS A 433 -0.85 10.17 28.86
N ALA A 434 -0.34 9.21 28.09
CA ALA A 434 0.99 8.67 28.34
C ALA A 434 2.09 9.72 28.09
N ALA A 435 1.95 10.57 27.08
CA ALA A 435 2.88 11.69 26.85
C ALA A 435 2.84 12.71 27.99
N LEU A 436 1.65 13.13 28.43
CA LEU A 436 1.50 14.03 29.58
C LEU A 436 2.15 13.45 30.84
N ARG A 437 1.86 12.17 31.16
CA ARG A 437 2.47 11.50 32.31
C ARG A 437 4.00 11.48 32.23
N ASP A 438 4.55 11.14 31.08
CA ASP A 438 5.99 10.99 30.90
C ASP A 438 6.72 12.36 30.93
N LEU A 439 6.00 13.46 30.68
CA LEU A 439 6.44 14.84 30.93
C LEU A 439 6.34 15.24 32.42
N GLY A 440 5.69 14.42 33.28
CA GLY A 440 5.49 14.74 34.70
C GLY A 440 4.27 15.64 34.95
N LEU A 441 3.39 15.79 33.97
CA LEU A 441 2.15 16.58 34.07
C LEU A 441 1.01 15.77 34.70
N LYS A 442 0.04 16.48 35.28
CA LYS A 442 -1.11 15.81 35.91
C LYS A 442 -2.03 15.19 34.86
N VAL A 443 -2.39 13.94 35.06
CA VAL A 443 -3.30 13.20 34.21
C VAL A 443 -4.37 12.52 35.04
N GLU A 444 -5.63 12.77 34.71
CA GLU A 444 -6.73 11.99 35.28
C GLU A 444 -6.92 10.71 34.45
N PHE A 445 -6.69 9.57 35.10
CA PHE A 445 -6.99 8.27 34.51
C PHE A 445 -8.41 7.89 34.91
N LYS A 446 -9.28 7.64 33.92
CA LYS A 446 -10.57 7.00 34.18
C LYS A 446 -10.27 5.52 34.51
N GLU A 447 -10.61 5.07 35.72
CA GLU A 447 -10.57 3.66 36.04
C GLU A 447 -11.48 2.89 35.07
N ARG A 448 -10.88 2.11 34.19
CA ARG A 448 -11.61 1.20 33.29
C ARG A 448 -12.24 0.03 34.03
N TRP A 449 -11.75 -0.25 35.25
CA TRP A 449 -12.21 -1.36 36.08
C TRP A 449 -13.02 -0.83 37.25
N THR A 450 -14.34 -1.01 37.20
CA THR A 450 -15.28 -0.50 38.24
C THR A 450 -15.47 -1.47 39.41
N GLY A 451 -14.70 -2.55 39.50
CA GLY A 451 -14.78 -3.52 40.59
C GLY A 451 -16.09 -4.34 40.70
N LYS A 452 -16.98 -4.23 39.70
CA LYS A 452 -18.24 -4.98 39.66
C LYS A 452 -18.12 -6.36 38.97
N GLY A 453 -16.96 -6.96 38.99
CA GLY A 453 -16.80 -8.37 38.67
C GLY A 453 -17.32 -9.24 39.85
N LYS A 454 -18.10 -10.29 39.58
CA LYS A 454 -18.47 -11.29 40.57
C LYS A 454 -17.20 -11.80 41.26
N PRO A 455 -17.19 -11.94 42.60
CA PRO A 455 -16.04 -12.54 43.29
C PRO A 455 -15.82 -13.93 42.69
N VAL A 456 -14.56 -14.24 42.36
CA VAL A 456 -14.17 -15.61 42.05
C VAL A 456 -14.28 -16.40 43.34
N THR A 457 -15.35 -17.17 43.48
CA THR A 457 -15.44 -18.17 44.53
C THR A 457 -14.55 -19.34 44.10
N ASN A 458 -13.44 -19.53 44.79
CA ASN A 458 -12.73 -20.80 44.75
C ASN A 458 -13.62 -21.84 45.44
N ASP A 459 -14.24 -22.70 44.66
CA ASP A 459 -14.69 -24.04 45.07
C ASP A 459 -13.90 -25.09 44.29
#